data_640df759f13ecb38b4a5fc0d1d762c29
#
_entry.id   640df759f13ecb38b4a5fc0d1d762c29
#
_cell.length_a   1.000
_cell.length_b   1.000
_cell.length_c   1.000
_cell.angle_alpha   90.00
_cell.angle_beta   90.00
_cell.angle_gamma   90.00
#
_symmetry.space_group_name_H-M   'P 1'
#
loop_
_entity.id
_entity.type
_entity.pdbx_description
1 polymer ?
#
loop_
_entity_poly.entity_id
_entity_poly.type
_entity_poly.pdbx_seq_one_letter_code
_entity_poly.pdbx_strand_id
1 'polypeptide(L)'
;MEIWSQLYFNFFFVGSFIVFSVCAAFAVFLLRLKNKSSATRHFGIALAFLAVFNAAYLIPYSIYHPLAAYHRWITVGTILPALLHFSQFLLRFPDCDHPRFTRFMLWAQWLIHIGICSAFIFISSQTGTFFNVQGHYFDLDADAISTIQSGFILAYIMFSVFIGIWRCVIRRGVQRWALLAQALILFFVMMIPAVLNSLSRDGRVSRELFQNAYAIFLVIGLFIMVVVFLNTTPDRTSFMSKIIGISLATFLLIMQVLSYRTLSRRDADFDTLKREEAGRVLLGGKAPADLVWLRSVNLKTGQLK
;
A
#
# COMPACT_ATOMS: atom_id res chain seq x y z
N MET A 1 3.26 20.63 -24.23
CA MET A 1 4.09 20.80 -23.01
C MET A 1 4.69 19.44 -22.72
N GLU A 2 6.02 19.34 -22.68
CA GLU A 2 6.68 18.04 -22.53
C GLU A 2 6.46 17.50 -21.10
N ILE A 3 5.94 16.28 -20.98
CA ILE A 3 5.67 15.60 -19.70
C ILE A 3 6.95 15.53 -18.83
N TRP A 4 8.11 15.48 -19.47
CA TRP A 4 9.41 15.42 -18.79
C TRP A 4 9.73 16.66 -17.92
N SER A 5 9.19 17.83 -18.27
CA SER A 5 9.36 19.06 -17.45
C SER A 5 8.46 19.08 -16.19
N GLN A 6 7.61 18.08 -16.04
CA GLN A 6 6.67 17.93 -14.94
C GLN A 6 7.03 16.76 -14.01
N LEU A 7 8.21 16.16 -14.19
CA LEU A 7 8.71 15.12 -13.30
C LEU A 7 9.18 15.75 -11.99
N TYR A 8 8.68 15.23 -10.89
CA TYR A 8 9.13 15.54 -9.55
C TYR A 8 9.04 14.27 -8.69
N PHE A 9 9.84 14.18 -7.64
CA PHE A 9 9.77 13.06 -6.72
C PHE A 9 9.35 13.60 -5.35
N ASN A 10 8.11 13.31 -4.97
CA ASN A 10 7.66 13.68 -3.65
C ASN A 10 8.12 12.65 -2.61
N PHE A 11 7.96 12.99 -1.32
CA PHE A 11 8.32 12.12 -0.20
C PHE A 11 7.70 10.72 -0.28
N PHE A 12 6.45 10.62 -0.74
CA PHE A 12 5.71 9.35 -0.80
C PHE A 12 6.18 8.40 -1.90
N PHE A 13 6.93 8.90 -2.89
CA PHE A 13 7.50 8.08 -3.96
C PHE A 13 8.40 6.99 -3.41
N VAL A 14 9.31 7.34 -2.48
CA VAL A 14 10.30 6.38 -1.96
C VAL A 14 9.63 5.27 -1.15
N GLY A 15 8.67 5.62 -0.29
CA GLY A 15 7.89 4.62 0.45
C GLY A 15 7.18 3.62 -0.46
N SER A 16 6.48 4.12 -1.48
CA SER A 16 5.78 3.29 -2.47
C SER A 16 6.75 2.43 -3.29
N PHE A 17 7.91 2.98 -3.68
CA PHE A 17 8.94 2.25 -4.42
C PHE A 17 9.53 1.10 -3.61
N ILE A 18 9.78 1.29 -2.32
CA ILE A 18 10.29 0.23 -1.45
C ILE A 18 9.24 -0.88 -1.27
N VAL A 19 7.98 -0.52 -0.99
CA VAL A 19 6.90 -1.51 -0.87
C VAL A 19 6.70 -2.27 -2.18
N PHE A 20 6.71 -1.59 -3.32
CA PHE A 20 6.71 -2.21 -4.65
C PHE A 20 7.83 -3.23 -4.78
N SER A 21 9.07 -2.82 -4.47
CA SER A 21 10.27 -3.67 -4.62
C SER A 21 10.20 -4.91 -3.74
N VAL A 22 9.76 -4.77 -2.48
CA VAL A 22 9.55 -5.89 -1.53
C VAL A 22 8.50 -6.87 -2.07
N CYS A 23 7.33 -6.36 -2.47
CA CYS A 23 6.26 -7.19 -2.99
C CYS A 23 6.67 -7.90 -4.28
N ALA A 24 7.32 -7.21 -5.22
CA ALA A 24 7.80 -7.76 -6.48
C ALA A 24 8.85 -8.85 -6.25
N ALA A 25 9.83 -8.60 -5.37
CA ALA A 25 10.87 -9.57 -5.05
C ALA A 25 10.27 -10.86 -4.46
N PHE A 26 9.37 -10.76 -3.49
CA PHE A 26 8.70 -11.92 -2.91
C PHE A 26 7.76 -12.61 -3.90
N ALA A 27 7.03 -11.87 -4.72
CA ALA A 27 6.19 -12.45 -5.76
C ALA A 27 7.03 -13.30 -6.74
N VAL A 28 8.12 -12.73 -7.25
CA VAL A 28 9.05 -13.44 -8.15
C VAL A 28 9.64 -14.68 -7.45
N PHE A 29 10.10 -14.53 -6.20
CA PHE A 29 10.64 -15.62 -5.42
C PHE A 29 9.64 -16.77 -5.29
N LEU A 30 8.42 -16.51 -4.79
CA LEU A 30 7.41 -17.55 -4.57
C LEU A 30 6.91 -18.17 -5.89
N LEU A 31 6.72 -17.36 -6.93
CA LEU A 31 6.24 -17.84 -8.22
C LEU A 31 7.29 -18.61 -9.01
N ARG A 32 8.58 -18.48 -8.69
CA ARG A 32 9.67 -19.27 -9.29
C ARG A 32 10.01 -20.55 -8.55
N LEU A 33 9.43 -20.79 -7.36
CA LEU A 33 9.66 -22.05 -6.65
C LEU A 33 9.23 -23.24 -7.51
N LYS A 34 10.08 -24.28 -7.57
CA LYS A 34 9.76 -25.55 -8.24
C LYS A 34 8.75 -26.32 -7.37
N ASN A 35 7.79 -26.98 -8.01
CA ASN A 35 6.78 -27.81 -7.33
C ASN A 35 5.99 -27.08 -6.23
N LYS A 36 5.71 -25.78 -6.46
CA LYS A 36 4.95 -24.95 -5.52
C LYS A 36 3.52 -25.43 -5.34
N SER A 37 3.05 -25.39 -4.10
CA SER A 37 1.65 -25.68 -3.76
C SER A 37 0.70 -24.61 -4.33
N SER A 38 -0.59 -24.95 -4.36
CA SER A 38 -1.62 -23.99 -4.74
C SER A 38 -1.65 -22.78 -3.79
N ALA A 39 -1.37 -22.98 -2.49
CA ALA A 39 -1.25 -21.90 -1.51
C ALA A 39 -0.10 -20.96 -1.87
N THR A 40 1.10 -21.47 -2.13
CA THR A 40 2.27 -20.70 -2.56
C THR A 40 1.99 -19.89 -3.82
N ARG A 41 1.31 -20.50 -4.80
CA ARG A 41 0.94 -19.82 -6.03
C ARG A 41 0.01 -18.62 -5.76
N HIS A 42 -1.04 -18.80 -4.95
CA HIS A 42 -1.96 -17.71 -4.62
C HIS A 42 -1.29 -16.63 -3.79
N PHE A 43 -0.41 -17.00 -2.85
CA PHE A 43 0.36 -16.01 -2.09
C PHE A 43 1.27 -15.17 -2.99
N GLY A 44 2.02 -15.82 -3.91
CA GLY A 44 2.84 -15.13 -4.89
C GLY A 44 2.04 -14.20 -5.82
N ILE A 45 0.84 -14.63 -6.27
CA ILE A 45 -0.05 -13.80 -7.09
C ILE A 45 -0.59 -12.60 -6.30
N ALA A 46 -0.96 -12.79 -5.02
CA ALA A 46 -1.38 -11.69 -4.15
C ALA A 46 -0.30 -10.62 -4.04
N LEU A 47 0.95 -11.03 -3.81
CA LEU A 47 2.09 -10.11 -3.75
C LEU A 47 2.38 -9.44 -5.10
N ALA A 48 2.17 -10.13 -6.22
CA ALA A 48 2.32 -9.54 -7.55
C ALA A 48 1.28 -8.43 -7.78
N PHE A 49 0.01 -8.65 -7.44
CA PHE A 49 -1.00 -7.60 -7.51
C PHE A 49 -0.71 -6.44 -6.56
N LEU A 50 -0.22 -6.72 -5.36
CA LEU A 50 0.18 -5.69 -4.40
C LEU A 50 1.40 -4.90 -4.89
N ALA A 51 2.32 -5.53 -5.61
CA ALA A 51 3.42 -4.84 -6.28
C ALA A 51 2.89 -3.87 -7.35
N VAL A 52 2.00 -4.32 -8.24
CA VAL A 52 1.41 -3.45 -9.27
C VAL A 52 0.61 -2.30 -8.63
N PHE A 53 -0.12 -2.58 -7.54
CA PHE A 53 -0.81 -1.55 -6.77
C PHE A 53 0.14 -0.44 -6.28
N ASN A 54 1.28 -0.80 -5.71
CA ASN A 54 2.27 0.17 -5.24
C ASN A 54 3.02 0.85 -6.40
N ALA A 55 3.30 0.13 -7.49
CA ALA A 55 3.87 0.71 -8.70
C ALA A 55 2.98 1.80 -9.29
N ALA A 56 1.65 1.61 -9.25
CA ALA A 56 0.71 2.61 -9.73
C ALA A 56 0.78 3.93 -8.94
N TYR A 57 1.10 3.89 -7.65
CA TYR A 57 1.32 5.09 -6.84
C TYR A 57 2.60 5.86 -7.20
N LEU A 58 3.56 5.22 -7.87
CA LEU A 58 4.74 5.94 -8.34
C LEU A 58 4.39 7.00 -9.39
N ILE A 59 3.31 6.79 -10.16
CA ILE A 59 2.84 7.72 -11.20
C ILE A 59 2.46 9.08 -10.57
N PRO A 60 1.49 9.16 -9.64
CA PRO A 60 1.07 10.45 -9.07
C PRO A 60 2.13 11.07 -8.16
N TYR A 61 3.06 10.28 -7.62
CA TYR A 61 4.14 10.77 -6.77
C TYR A 61 5.39 11.20 -7.55
N SER A 62 5.37 11.06 -8.88
CA SER A 62 6.47 11.49 -9.76
C SER A 62 6.04 12.40 -10.92
N ILE A 63 4.74 12.54 -11.19
CA ILE A 63 4.24 13.31 -12.33
C ILE A 63 3.24 14.38 -11.85
N TYR A 64 3.60 15.65 -12.04
CA TYR A 64 2.72 16.79 -11.74
C TYR A 64 1.84 17.13 -12.96
N HIS A 65 0.85 16.27 -13.21
CA HIS A 65 -0.08 16.44 -14.33
C HIS A 65 -1.45 15.81 -14.01
N PRO A 66 -2.58 16.42 -14.42
CA PRO A 66 -3.92 15.87 -14.14
C PRO A 66 -4.12 14.43 -14.61
N LEU A 67 -3.47 14.00 -15.71
CA LEU A 67 -3.51 12.60 -16.17
C LEU A 67 -2.94 11.61 -15.14
N ALA A 68 -2.10 12.06 -14.22
CA ALA A 68 -1.60 11.18 -13.15
C ALA A 68 -2.72 10.68 -12.24
N ALA A 69 -3.87 11.37 -12.16
CA ALA A 69 -5.04 10.93 -11.39
C ALA A 69 -5.58 9.56 -11.84
N TYR A 70 -5.39 9.18 -13.11
CA TYR A 70 -5.84 7.90 -13.64
C TYR A 70 -5.05 6.68 -13.13
N HIS A 71 -3.98 6.89 -12.33
CA HIS A 71 -3.36 5.81 -11.56
C HIS A 71 -4.38 5.05 -10.69
N ARG A 72 -5.48 5.71 -10.32
CA ARG A 72 -6.59 5.12 -9.55
C ARG A 72 -7.22 3.93 -10.25
N TRP A 73 -7.29 3.90 -11.57
CA TRP A 73 -7.82 2.75 -12.31
C TRP A 73 -6.95 1.51 -12.11
N ILE A 74 -5.62 1.69 -12.07
CA ILE A 74 -4.69 0.59 -11.81
C ILE A 74 -4.79 0.16 -10.34
N THR A 75 -4.83 1.11 -9.39
CA THR A 75 -4.91 0.77 -7.96
C THR A 75 -6.21 0.07 -7.62
N VAL A 76 -7.35 0.50 -8.18
CA VAL A 76 -8.65 -0.17 -8.01
C VAL A 76 -8.64 -1.55 -8.66
N GLY A 77 -8.05 -1.67 -9.85
CA GLY A 77 -7.94 -2.93 -10.58
C GLY A 77 -7.02 -3.97 -9.90
N THR A 78 -6.20 -3.58 -8.93
CA THR A 78 -5.18 -4.48 -8.36
C THR A 78 -5.35 -4.78 -6.88
N ILE A 79 -5.91 -3.86 -6.07
CA ILE A 79 -6.02 -4.07 -4.62
C ILE A 79 -6.98 -5.20 -4.25
N LEU A 80 -8.17 -5.26 -4.85
CA LEU A 80 -9.13 -6.33 -4.58
C LEU A 80 -8.62 -7.71 -5.05
N PRO A 81 -8.01 -7.88 -6.24
CA PRO A 81 -7.32 -9.11 -6.60
C PRO A 81 -6.21 -9.51 -5.63
N ALA A 82 -5.44 -8.57 -5.09
CA ALA A 82 -4.45 -8.92 -4.06
C ALA A 82 -5.12 -9.54 -2.84
N LEU A 83 -6.18 -8.91 -2.30
CA LEU A 83 -6.94 -9.42 -1.14
C LEU A 83 -7.66 -10.74 -1.44
N LEU A 84 -8.25 -10.87 -2.63
CA LEU A 84 -8.86 -12.10 -3.12
C LEU A 84 -7.85 -13.26 -3.09
N HIS A 85 -6.65 -13.03 -3.59
CA HIS A 85 -5.61 -14.06 -3.59
C HIS A 85 -5.03 -14.32 -2.19
N PHE A 86 -5.02 -13.35 -1.27
CA PHE A 86 -4.74 -13.62 0.14
C PHE A 86 -5.79 -14.54 0.78
N SER A 87 -7.09 -14.31 0.53
CA SER A 87 -8.13 -15.20 1.02
C SER A 87 -8.00 -16.61 0.45
N GLN A 88 -7.66 -16.74 -0.84
CA GLN A 88 -7.40 -18.01 -1.50
C GLN A 88 -6.16 -18.73 -0.95
N PHE A 89 -5.12 -17.97 -0.60
CA PHE A 89 -3.95 -18.49 0.10
C PHE A 89 -4.37 -19.13 1.43
N LEU A 90 -5.11 -18.42 2.27
CA LEU A 90 -5.57 -18.92 3.57
C LEU A 90 -6.51 -20.13 3.45
N LEU A 91 -7.37 -20.17 2.42
CA LEU A 91 -8.23 -21.32 2.13
C LEU A 91 -7.46 -22.57 1.71
N ARG A 92 -6.26 -22.42 1.17
CA ARG A 92 -5.45 -23.52 0.61
C ARG A 92 -4.24 -23.90 1.46
N PHE A 93 -3.90 -23.08 2.45
CA PHE A 93 -2.75 -23.32 3.32
C PHE A 93 -3.17 -24.07 4.60
N PRO A 94 -2.42 -25.09 5.03
CA PRO A 94 -1.34 -25.79 4.31
C PRO A 94 -1.87 -26.71 3.21
N ASP A 95 -3.12 -27.20 3.31
CA ASP A 95 -3.80 -28.10 2.40
C ASP A 95 -5.20 -27.59 2.07
N CYS A 96 -5.72 -27.93 0.90
CA CYS A 96 -7.04 -27.53 0.44
C CYS A 96 -8.10 -28.58 0.83
N ASP A 97 -8.83 -28.35 1.93
CA ASP A 97 -9.84 -29.30 2.42
C ASP A 97 -11.09 -29.35 1.52
N HIS A 98 -11.47 -28.19 0.95
CA HIS A 98 -12.70 -28.05 0.18
C HIS A 98 -12.46 -27.43 -1.21
N PRO A 99 -11.90 -28.20 -2.19
CA PRO A 99 -11.47 -27.63 -3.46
C PRO A 99 -12.61 -27.03 -4.31
N ARG A 100 -13.82 -27.61 -4.24
CA ARG A 100 -15.00 -27.09 -4.96
C ARG A 100 -15.43 -25.73 -4.39
N PHE A 101 -15.55 -25.64 -3.07
CA PHE A 101 -15.89 -24.38 -2.38
C PHE A 101 -14.84 -23.30 -2.64
N THR A 102 -13.57 -23.63 -2.52
CA THR A 102 -12.47 -22.70 -2.76
C THR A 102 -12.46 -22.17 -4.19
N ARG A 103 -12.77 -23.02 -5.18
CA ARG A 103 -12.90 -22.61 -6.58
C ARG A 103 -14.13 -21.72 -6.81
N PHE A 104 -15.27 -22.07 -6.21
CA PHE A 104 -16.48 -21.25 -6.26
C PHE A 104 -16.21 -19.86 -5.69
N MET A 105 -15.62 -19.78 -4.49
CA MET A 105 -15.26 -18.49 -3.86
C MET A 105 -14.30 -17.66 -4.73
N LEU A 106 -13.35 -18.31 -5.41
CA LEU A 106 -12.44 -17.63 -6.33
C LEU A 106 -13.21 -16.92 -7.45
N TRP A 107 -14.13 -17.64 -8.11
CA TRP A 107 -14.92 -17.07 -9.21
C TRP A 107 -15.91 -16.00 -8.73
N ALA A 108 -16.57 -16.23 -7.61
CA ALA A 108 -17.48 -15.25 -7.02
C ALA A 108 -16.75 -13.94 -6.66
N GLN A 109 -15.57 -14.03 -6.07
CA GLN A 109 -14.75 -12.87 -5.75
C GLN A 109 -14.25 -12.13 -7.01
N TRP A 110 -13.86 -12.85 -8.07
CA TRP A 110 -13.50 -12.24 -9.35
C TRP A 110 -14.68 -11.52 -9.99
N LEU A 111 -15.86 -12.12 -9.96
CA LEU A 111 -17.08 -11.48 -10.51
C LEU A 111 -17.41 -10.17 -9.78
N ILE A 112 -17.36 -10.18 -8.45
CA ILE A 112 -17.54 -8.98 -7.61
C ILE A 112 -16.49 -7.92 -7.97
N HIS A 113 -15.22 -8.32 -8.07
CA HIS A 113 -14.14 -7.40 -8.43
C HIS A 113 -14.35 -6.75 -9.79
N ILE A 114 -14.68 -7.54 -10.82
CA ILE A 114 -14.94 -7.02 -12.18
C ILE A 114 -16.09 -6.01 -12.14
N GLY A 115 -17.18 -6.30 -11.42
CA GLY A 115 -18.31 -5.39 -11.27
C GLY A 115 -17.91 -4.05 -10.62
N ILE A 116 -17.17 -4.12 -9.50
CA ILE A 116 -16.72 -2.91 -8.78
C ILE A 116 -15.73 -2.10 -9.62
N CYS A 117 -14.77 -2.77 -10.26
CA CYS A 117 -13.75 -2.13 -11.08
C CYS A 117 -14.39 -1.43 -12.29
N SER A 118 -15.31 -2.11 -12.98
CA SER A 118 -16.04 -1.54 -14.11
C SER A 118 -16.88 -0.34 -13.70
N ALA A 119 -17.61 -0.44 -12.59
CA ALA A 119 -18.39 0.67 -12.04
C ALA A 119 -17.50 1.86 -11.66
N PHE A 120 -16.34 1.59 -11.02
CA PHE A 120 -15.40 2.64 -10.68
C PHE A 120 -14.88 3.37 -11.91
N ILE A 121 -14.40 2.63 -12.93
CA ILE A 121 -13.88 3.21 -14.18
C ILE A 121 -14.97 4.01 -14.88
N PHE A 122 -16.18 3.45 -15.00
CA PHE A 122 -17.29 4.12 -15.66
C PHE A 122 -17.67 5.44 -14.98
N ILE A 123 -17.86 5.44 -13.66
CA ILE A 123 -18.22 6.64 -12.91
C ILE A 123 -17.08 7.66 -12.94
N SER A 124 -15.85 7.23 -12.66
CA SER A 124 -14.70 8.13 -12.57
C SER A 124 -14.24 8.68 -13.92
N SER A 125 -14.62 8.04 -15.05
CA SER A 125 -14.36 8.60 -16.38
C SER A 125 -15.22 9.83 -16.69
N GLN A 126 -16.30 10.03 -15.95
CA GLN A 126 -17.23 11.16 -16.09
C GLN A 126 -16.96 12.28 -15.07
N THR A 127 -16.03 12.06 -14.13
CA THR A 127 -15.69 13.03 -13.09
C THR A 127 -14.43 13.81 -13.45
N GLY A 128 -14.25 14.96 -12.81
CA GLY A 128 -13.04 15.77 -12.94
C GLY A 128 -11.85 15.21 -12.17
N THR A 129 -10.73 15.89 -12.33
CA THR A 129 -9.53 15.68 -11.51
C THR A 129 -9.32 16.89 -10.59
N PHE A 130 -8.81 16.66 -9.39
CA PHE A 130 -8.44 17.72 -8.47
C PHE A 130 -7.04 17.50 -7.93
N PHE A 131 -6.38 18.58 -7.51
CA PHE A 131 -5.09 18.49 -6.86
C PHE A 131 -5.27 18.30 -5.36
N ASN A 132 -4.80 17.16 -4.84
CA ASN A 132 -4.79 16.88 -3.41
C ASN A 132 -3.57 17.56 -2.78
N VAL A 133 -3.79 18.69 -2.10
CA VAL A 133 -2.73 19.50 -1.47
C VAL A 133 -1.99 18.70 -0.38
N GLN A 134 -2.68 17.89 0.42
CA GLN A 134 -2.07 17.13 1.50
C GLN A 134 -1.18 15.98 1.00
N GLY A 135 -1.54 15.42 -0.16
CA GLY A 135 -0.80 14.31 -0.78
C GLY A 135 0.17 14.76 -1.87
N HIS A 136 0.13 16.04 -2.25
CA HIS A 136 0.91 16.60 -3.36
C HIS A 136 0.78 15.80 -4.67
N TYR A 137 -0.46 15.43 -5.04
CA TYR A 137 -0.73 14.69 -6.28
C TYR A 137 -2.14 14.98 -6.82
N PHE A 138 -2.35 14.69 -8.11
CA PHE A 138 -3.68 14.74 -8.73
C PHE A 138 -4.46 13.47 -8.45
N ASP A 139 -5.73 13.61 -8.05
CA ASP A 139 -6.67 12.50 -7.81
C ASP A 139 -7.98 12.72 -8.59
N LEU A 140 -8.79 11.67 -8.71
CA LEU A 140 -10.11 11.71 -9.34
C LEU A 140 -11.16 12.18 -8.33
N ASP A 141 -12.05 13.08 -8.76
CA ASP A 141 -13.20 13.52 -7.96
C ASP A 141 -14.32 12.46 -8.01
N ALA A 142 -14.10 11.37 -7.30
CA ALA A 142 -14.96 10.18 -7.32
C ALA A 142 -15.21 9.64 -5.90
N ASP A 143 -15.52 10.51 -4.93
CA ASP A 143 -15.60 10.16 -3.51
C ASP A 143 -16.64 9.08 -3.20
N ALA A 144 -17.83 9.16 -3.78
CA ALA A 144 -18.90 8.20 -3.52
C ALA A 144 -18.50 6.77 -3.89
N ILE A 145 -17.99 6.56 -5.10
CA ILE A 145 -17.55 5.22 -5.53
C ILE A 145 -16.26 4.76 -4.82
N SER A 146 -15.38 5.70 -4.44
CA SER A 146 -14.19 5.42 -3.64
C SER A 146 -14.56 4.94 -2.23
N THR A 147 -15.62 5.46 -1.64
CA THR A 147 -16.15 5.03 -0.34
C THR A 147 -16.71 3.62 -0.42
N ILE A 148 -17.51 3.31 -1.46
CA ILE A 148 -18.02 1.96 -1.72
C ILE A 148 -16.87 0.97 -1.89
N GLN A 149 -15.87 1.31 -2.69
CA GLN A 149 -14.67 0.48 -2.88
C GLN A 149 -13.93 0.24 -1.54
N SER A 150 -13.78 1.26 -0.71
CA SER A 150 -13.15 1.14 0.61
C SER A 150 -13.92 0.16 1.51
N GLY A 151 -15.25 0.17 1.45
CA GLY A 151 -16.11 -0.81 2.11
C GLY A 151 -15.83 -2.25 1.65
N PHE A 152 -15.68 -2.47 0.35
CA PHE A 152 -15.30 -3.79 -0.19
C PHE A 152 -13.89 -4.21 0.23
N ILE A 153 -12.91 -3.30 0.24
CA ILE A 153 -11.57 -3.60 0.74
C ILE A 153 -11.65 -4.08 2.19
N LEU A 154 -12.38 -3.37 3.04
CA LEU A 154 -12.57 -3.75 4.43
C LEU A 154 -13.27 -5.11 4.57
N ALA A 155 -14.33 -5.35 3.80
CA ALA A 155 -15.04 -6.63 3.79
C ALA A 155 -14.10 -7.80 3.38
N TYR A 156 -13.26 -7.62 2.37
CA TYR A 156 -12.29 -8.64 1.94
C TYR A 156 -11.20 -8.90 3.00
N ILE A 157 -10.73 -7.87 3.70
CA ILE A 157 -9.78 -8.03 4.81
C ILE A 157 -10.43 -8.87 5.91
N MET A 158 -11.63 -8.47 6.36
CA MET A 158 -12.36 -9.17 7.43
C MET A 158 -12.69 -10.61 7.03
N PHE A 159 -13.10 -10.84 5.79
CA PHE A 159 -13.35 -12.17 5.26
C PHE A 159 -12.07 -13.04 5.27
N SER A 160 -10.94 -12.49 4.87
CA SER A 160 -9.65 -13.21 4.89
C SER A 160 -9.23 -13.57 6.31
N VAL A 161 -9.39 -12.64 7.25
CA VAL A 161 -9.11 -12.89 8.68
C VAL A 161 -10.03 -13.96 9.24
N PHE A 162 -11.33 -13.88 8.94
CA PHE A 162 -12.31 -14.90 9.34
C PHE A 162 -11.93 -16.30 8.82
N ILE A 163 -11.55 -16.42 7.55
CA ILE A 163 -11.04 -17.68 6.98
C ILE A 163 -9.83 -18.19 7.77
N GLY A 164 -8.86 -17.31 8.04
CA GLY A 164 -7.65 -17.71 8.77
C GLY A 164 -7.97 -18.21 10.18
N ILE A 165 -8.85 -17.54 10.90
CA ILE A 165 -9.31 -17.95 12.23
C ILE A 165 -10.11 -19.25 12.16
N TRP A 166 -11.05 -19.36 11.24
CA TRP A 166 -11.84 -20.57 11.03
C TRP A 166 -10.94 -21.79 10.76
N ARG A 167 -9.98 -21.64 9.86
CA ARG A 167 -8.99 -22.69 9.55
C ARG A 167 -8.10 -23.02 10.75
N CYS A 168 -7.73 -22.00 11.55
CA CYS A 168 -6.98 -22.19 12.78
C CYS A 168 -7.73 -23.05 13.80
N VAL A 169 -9.05 -22.91 13.92
CA VAL A 169 -9.88 -23.72 14.84
C VAL A 169 -9.91 -25.18 14.43
N ILE A 170 -9.95 -25.48 13.13
CA ILE A 170 -10.05 -26.84 12.60
C ILE A 170 -8.70 -27.57 12.63
N ARG A 171 -7.58 -26.85 12.48
CA ARG A 171 -6.24 -27.42 12.40
C ARG A 171 -5.61 -27.63 13.80
N ARG A 172 -4.59 -28.48 13.85
CA ARG A 172 -3.84 -28.80 15.08
C ARG A 172 -2.34 -28.57 14.90
N GLY A 173 -1.61 -28.52 16.00
CA GLY A 173 -0.16 -28.40 16.01
C GLY A 173 0.37 -27.11 15.41
N VAL A 174 1.52 -27.16 14.77
CA VAL A 174 2.24 -26.00 14.18
C VAL A 174 1.41 -25.27 13.12
N GLN A 175 0.63 -26.02 12.34
CA GLN A 175 -0.21 -25.46 11.28
C GLN A 175 -1.30 -24.53 11.82
N ARG A 176 -1.85 -24.83 13.00
CA ARG A 176 -2.80 -23.97 13.70
C ARG A 176 -2.20 -22.60 14.00
N TRP A 177 -1.01 -22.60 14.59
CA TRP A 177 -0.32 -21.35 14.95
C TRP A 177 0.14 -20.57 13.74
N ALA A 178 0.57 -21.24 12.68
CA ALA A 178 0.93 -20.61 11.43
C ALA A 178 -0.27 -19.88 10.80
N LEU A 179 -1.45 -20.51 10.75
CA LEU A 179 -2.68 -19.90 10.23
C LEU A 179 -3.12 -18.70 11.08
N LEU A 180 -3.07 -18.83 12.41
CA LEU A 180 -3.39 -17.73 13.31
C LEU A 180 -2.43 -16.55 13.11
N ALA A 181 -1.13 -16.83 13.05
CA ALA A 181 -0.13 -15.80 12.81
C ALA A 181 -0.36 -15.09 11.47
N GLN A 182 -0.61 -15.85 10.38
CA GLN A 182 -0.90 -15.28 9.06
C GLN A 182 -2.16 -14.39 9.08
N ALA A 183 -3.23 -14.85 9.75
CA ALA A 183 -4.48 -14.09 9.85
C ALA A 183 -4.29 -12.80 10.65
N LEU A 184 -3.61 -12.87 11.80
CA LEU A 184 -3.35 -11.70 12.65
C LEU A 184 -2.43 -10.69 11.95
N ILE A 185 -1.34 -11.16 11.33
CA ILE A 185 -0.43 -10.28 10.60
C ILE A 185 -1.20 -9.59 9.47
N LEU A 186 -1.97 -10.34 8.67
CA LEU A 186 -2.78 -9.76 7.60
C LEU A 186 -3.77 -8.71 8.14
N PHE A 187 -4.42 -9.00 9.28
CA PHE A 187 -5.31 -8.05 9.94
C PHE A 187 -4.58 -6.74 10.26
N PHE A 188 -3.48 -6.78 11.01
CA PHE A 188 -2.77 -5.57 11.41
C PHE A 188 -2.16 -4.83 10.21
N VAL A 189 -1.56 -5.55 9.26
CA VAL A 189 -0.92 -4.99 8.06
C VAL A 189 -1.91 -4.25 7.15
N MET A 190 -3.15 -4.73 7.06
CA MET A 190 -4.16 -4.14 6.18
C MET A 190 -5.13 -3.22 6.93
N MET A 191 -5.52 -3.57 8.16
CA MET A 191 -6.51 -2.81 8.92
C MET A 191 -5.95 -1.48 9.43
N ILE A 192 -4.74 -1.48 10.00
CA ILE A 192 -4.16 -0.23 10.54
C ILE A 192 -4.02 0.83 9.44
N PRO A 193 -3.40 0.54 8.27
CA PRO A 193 -3.37 1.49 7.17
C PRO A 193 -4.75 1.87 6.64
N ALA A 194 -5.71 0.95 6.59
CA ALA A 194 -7.06 1.26 6.13
C ALA A 194 -7.75 2.28 7.04
N VAL A 195 -7.64 2.10 8.37
CA VAL A 195 -8.18 3.05 9.36
C VAL A 195 -7.46 4.39 9.26
N LEU A 196 -6.13 4.40 9.20
CA LEU A 196 -5.34 5.64 9.08
C LEU A 196 -5.64 6.37 7.77
N ASN A 197 -5.89 5.65 6.67
CA ASN A 197 -6.31 6.26 5.40
C ASN A 197 -7.68 6.96 5.53
N SER A 198 -8.64 6.34 6.21
CA SER A 198 -9.94 6.96 6.47
C SER A 198 -9.78 8.23 7.32
N LEU A 199 -9.05 8.14 8.44
CA LEU A 199 -8.80 9.28 9.31
C LEU A 199 -8.02 10.40 8.60
N SER A 200 -7.14 10.06 7.67
CA SER A 200 -6.41 11.04 6.88
C SER A 200 -7.31 11.74 5.85
N ARG A 201 -8.28 11.03 5.27
CA ARG A 201 -9.29 11.64 4.39
C ARG A 201 -10.18 12.61 5.15
N ASP A 202 -10.52 12.28 6.39
CA ASP A 202 -11.32 13.14 7.28
C ASP A 202 -10.51 14.31 7.87
N GLY A 203 -9.22 14.45 7.52
CA GLY A 203 -8.33 15.49 8.03
C GLY A 203 -7.91 15.35 9.50
N ARG A 204 -8.26 14.21 10.15
CA ARG A 204 -7.92 13.95 11.56
C ARG A 204 -6.47 13.51 11.77
N VAL A 205 -5.86 12.99 10.72
CA VAL A 205 -4.47 12.49 10.73
C VAL A 205 -3.78 13.02 9.48
N SER A 206 -2.50 13.37 9.59
CA SER A 206 -1.74 13.84 8.43
C SER A 206 -1.57 12.73 7.38
N ARG A 207 -1.53 13.14 6.11
CA ARG A 207 -1.29 12.21 5.00
C ARG A 207 0.06 11.50 5.11
N GLU A 208 1.05 12.20 5.62
CA GLU A 208 2.38 11.65 5.91
C GLU A 208 2.34 10.50 6.91
N LEU A 209 1.66 10.70 8.06
CA LEU A 209 1.56 9.64 9.08
C LEU A 209 0.91 8.38 8.49
N PHE A 210 -0.16 8.54 7.70
CA PHE A 210 -0.78 7.42 7.01
C PHE A 210 0.21 6.70 6.07
N GLN A 211 0.90 7.43 5.20
CA GLN A 211 1.80 6.83 4.21
C GLN A 211 3.01 6.15 4.86
N ASN A 212 3.57 6.77 5.89
CA ASN A 212 4.68 6.17 6.65
C ASN A 212 4.24 4.89 7.36
N ALA A 213 3.10 4.94 8.06
CA ALA A 213 2.53 3.78 8.72
C ALA A 213 2.24 2.66 7.70
N TYR A 214 1.62 2.99 6.56
CA TYR A 214 1.36 2.05 5.48
C TYR A 214 2.63 1.34 5.02
N ALA A 215 3.69 2.09 4.69
CA ALA A 215 4.94 1.52 4.22
C ALA A 215 5.61 0.63 5.28
N ILE A 216 5.66 1.08 6.53
CA ILE A 216 6.30 0.35 7.62
C ILE A 216 5.52 -0.94 7.94
N PHE A 217 4.21 -0.85 8.17
CA PHE A 217 3.39 -2.02 8.49
C PHE A 217 3.38 -3.05 7.36
N LEU A 218 3.33 -2.58 6.10
CA LEU A 218 3.31 -3.48 4.96
C LEU A 218 4.65 -4.22 4.80
N VAL A 219 5.79 -3.52 4.88
CA VAL A 219 7.12 -4.14 4.73
C VAL A 219 7.39 -5.12 5.86
N ILE A 220 7.20 -4.70 7.12
CA ILE A 220 7.44 -5.55 8.28
C ILE A 220 6.47 -6.74 8.28
N GLY A 221 5.20 -6.49 8.05
CA GLY A 221 4.19 -7.54 8.08
C GLY A 221 4.37 -8.56 6.96
N LEU A 222 4.64 -8.12 5.73
CA LEU A 222 4.93 -9.04 4.62
C LEU A 222 6.20 -9.85 4.88
N PHE A 223 7.23 -9.22 5.46
CA PHE A 223 8.43 -9.95 5.88
C PHE A 223 8.08 -11.08 6.86
N ILE A 224 7.34 -10.77 7.94
CA ILE A 224 6.96 -11.76 8.93
C ILE A 224 6.05 -12.84 8.32
N MET A 225 5.08 -12.45 7.46
CA MET A 225 4.23 -13.40 6.74
C MET A 225 5.03 -14.40 5.91
N VAL A 226 6.01 -13.91 5.14
CA VAL A 226 6.87 -14.76 4.30
C VAL A 226 7.74 -15.66 5.18
N VAL A 227 8.32 -15.16 6.26
CA VAL A 227 9.13 -15.96 7.19
C VAL A 227 8.29 -17.07 7.83
N VAL A 228 7.11 -16.75 8.36
CA VAL A 228 6.20 -17.76 8.94
C VAL A 228 5.80 -18.77 7.87
N PHE A 229 5.45 -18.32 6.67
CA PHE A 229 5.07 -19.19 5.57
C PHE A 229 6.21 -20.15 5.19
N LEU A 230 7.41 -19.65 4.93
CA LEU A 230 8.56 -20.46 4.53
C LEU A 230 8.97 -21.52 5.57
N ASN A 231 8.75 -21.22 6.85
CA ASN A 231 9.05 -22.15 7.94
C ASN A 231 7.96 -23.21 8.18
N THR A 232 6.74 -22.98 7.69
CA THR A 232 5.58 -23.84 7.97
C THR A 232 4.95 -24.46 6.72
N THR A 233 5.39 -24.04 5.51
CA THR A 233 4.90 -24.60 4.26
C THR A 233 5.38 -26.04 4.07
N PRO A 234 4.51 -26.95 3.54
CA PRO A 234 4.92 -28.28 3.16
C PRO A 234 5.80 -28.30 1.89
N ASP A 235 5.91 -27.19 1.18
CA ASP A 235 6.68 -27.09 -0.04
C ASP A 235 8.17 -27.37 0.24
N ARG A 236 8.79 -28.19 -0.60
CA ARG A 236 10.22 -28.47 -0.53
C ARG A 236 11.02 -27.25 -0.99
N THR A 237 11.18 -26.27 -0.12
CA THR A 237 12.10 -25.15 -0.35
C THR A 237 13.51 -25.55 0.07
N SER A 238 14.51 -25.31 -0.79
CA SER A 238 15.89 -25.55 -0.38
C SER A 238 16.28 -24.59 0.75
N PHE A 239 17.16 -25.04 1.63
CA PHE A 239 17.71 -24.18 2.69
C PHE A 239 18.28 -22.85 2.15
N MET A 240 18.98 -22.94 1.00
CA MET A 240 19.50 -21.76 0.29
C MET A 240 18.40 -20.80 -0.15
N SER A 241 17.26 -21.30 -0.65
CA SER A 241 16.13 -20.46 -1.03
C SER A 241 15.52 -19.71 0.16
N LYS A 242 15.46 -20.36 1.33
CA LYS A 242 15.02 -19.73 2.58
C LYS A 242 15.97 -18.62 3.01
N ILE A 243 17.29 -18.88 3.00
CA ILE A 243 18.30 -17.89 3.35
C ILE A 243 18.23 -16.69 2.40
N ILE A 244 18.18 -16.91 1.09
CA ILE A 244 18.08 -15.82 0.10
C ILE A 244 16.83 -14.97 0.34
N GLY A 245 15.68 -15.60 0.56
CA GLY A 245 14.42 -14.89 0.83
C GLY A 245 14.50 -14.04 2.11
N ILE A 246 15.02 -14.60 3.20
CA ILE A 246 15.17 -13.89 4.47
C ILE A 246 16.20 -12.75 4.35
N SER A 247 17.35 -13.01 3.73
CA SER A 247 18.40 -11.99 3.54
C SER A 247 17.93 -10.83 2.68
N LEU A 248 17.22 -11.11 1.58
CA LEU A 248 16.64 -10.08 0.72
C LEU A 248 15.62 -9.23 1.49
N ALA A 249 14.74 -9.86 2.25
CA ALA A 249 13.75 -9.17 3.05
C ALA A 249 14.39 -8.30 4.14
N THR A 250 15.41 -8.81 4.82
CA THR A 250 16.15 -8.05 5.84
C THR A 250 16.85 -6.84 5.21
N PHE A 251 17.49 -7.02 4.05
CA PHE A 251 18.12 -5.92 3.32
C PHE A 251 17.10 -4.84 2.94
N LEU A 252 15.95 -5.22 2.39
CA LEU A 252 14.91 -4.27 2.00
C LEU A 252 14.31 -3.54 3.22
N LEU A 253 14.16 -4.22 4.35
CA LEU A 253 13.73 -3.60 5.61
C LEU A 253 14.75 -2.56 6.11
N ILE A 254 16.04 -2.88 6.07
CA ILE A 254 17.10 -1.93 6.43
C ILE A 254 17.06 -0.72 5.50
N MET A 255 16.93 -0.93 4.19
CA MET A 255 16.80 0.14 3.21
C MET A 255 15.60 1.04 3.48
N GLN A 256 14.45 0.46 3.89
CA GLN A 256 13.27 1.23 4.29
C GLN A 256 13.57 2.15 5.48
N VAL A 257 14.18 1.62 6.54
CA VAL A 257 14.50 2.40 7.76
C VAL A 257 15.49 3.51 7.45
N LEU A 258 16.53 3.23 6.66
CA LEU A 258 17.53 4.22 6.26
C LEU A 258 16.92 5.33 5.38
N SER A 259 16.13 4.96 4.39
CA SER A 259 15.45 5.91 3.50
C SER A 259 14.51 6.80 4.29
N TYR A 260 13.71 6.24 5.19
CA TYR A 260 12.83 7.03 6.07
C TYR A 260 13.59 8.06 6.90
N ARG A 261 14.68 7.65 7.56
CA ARG A 261 15.51 8.58 8.37
C ARG A 261 16.13 9.69 7.53
N THR A 262 16.64 9.34 6.33
CA THR A 262 17.28 10.32 5.44
C THR A 262 16.28 11.35 4.94
N LEU A 263 15.08 10.89 4.53
CA LEU A 263 14.02 11.77 4.03
C LEU A 263 13.47 12.68 5.13
N SER A 264 13.15 12.12 6.31
CA SER A 264 12.67 12.93 7.45
C SER A 264 13.66 14.03 7.86
N ARG A 265 14.96 13.77 7.77
CA ARG A 265 15.98 14.81 8.01
C ARG A 265 15.94 15.88 6.93
N ARG A 266 15.89 15.49 5.64
CA ARG A 266 15.84 16.45 4.53
C ARG A 266 14.59 17.32 4.59
N ASP A 267 13.44 16.75 4.95
CA ASP A 267 12.20 17.53 5.11
C ASP A 267 12.32 18.53 6.25
N ALA A 268 12.88 18.13 7.40
CA ALA A 268 13.11 19.04 8.52
C ALA A 268 14.09 20.18 8.15
N ASP A 269 15.16 19.86 7.42
CA ASP A 269 16.13 20.84 6.94
C ASP A 269 15.47 21.79 5.94
N PHE A 270 14.67 21.27 5.01
CA PHE A 270 13.93 22.07 4.04
C PHE A 270 12.93 23.01 4.72
N ASP A 271 12.13 22.50 5.68
CA ASP A 271 11.19 23.30 6.45
C ASP A 271 11.90 24.42 7.22
N THR A 272 13.06 24.13 7.78
CA THR A 272 13.87 25.13 8.50
C THR A 272 14.33 26.23 7.55
N LEU A 273 14.89 25.83 6.38
CA LEU A 273 15.32 26.79 5.35
C LEU A 273 14.16 27.66 4.85
N LYS A 274 12.98 27.06 4.60
CA LYS A 274 11.80 27.81 4.14
C LYS A 274 11.25 28.73 5.21
N ARG A 275 11.30 28.36 6.48
CA ARG A 275 10.92 29.26 7.60
C ARG A 275 11.89 30.44 7.73
N GLU A 276 13.19 30.22 7.60
CA GLU A 276 14.18 31.30 7.63
C GLU A 276 14.02 32.25 6.43
N GLU A 277 13.74 31.68 5.24
CA GLU A 277 13.47 32.44 4.03
C GLU A 277 12.19 33.28 4.16
N ALA A 278 11.12 32.69 4.66
CA ALA A 278 9.88 33.39 4.98
C ALA A 278 10.10 34.52 6.03
N GLY A 279 10.88 34.24 7.07
CA GLY A 279 11.26 35.25 8.08
C GLY A 279 12.00 36.42 7.47
N ARG A 280 12.95 36.18 6.57
CA ARG A 280 13.68 37.27 5.85
C ARG A 280 12.76 38.12 4.99
N VAL A 281 11.80 37.50 4.26
CA VAL A 281 10.83 38.24 3.43
C VAL A 281 9.91 39.08 4.31
N LEU A 282 9.45 38.57 5.45
CA LEU A 282 8.61 39.33 6.41
C LEU A 282 9.34 40.54 7.02
N LEU A 283 10.67 40.48 7.13
CA LEU A 283 11.51 41.58 7.61
C LEU A 283 11.89 42.56 6.50
N GLY A 284 11.27 42.50 5.33
CA GLY A 284 11.49 43.40 4.19
C GLY A 284 12.57 42.92 3.20
N GLY A 285 13.00 41.67 3.30
CA GLY A 285 13.89 41.09 2.32
C GLY A 285 13.21 40.81 0.97
N LYS A 286 14.02 40.58 -0.07
CA LYS A 286 13.52 40.29 -1.42
C LYS A 286 12.89 38.88 -1.43
N ALA A 287 11.65 38.80 -1.94
CA ALA A 287 10.99 37.51 -2.10
C ALA A 287 11.70 36.63 -3.14
N PRO A 288 11.95 35.36 -2.88
CA PRO A 288 12.47 34.41 -3.86
C PRO A 288 11.49 34.22 -5.02
N ALA A 289 12.00 33.89 -6.20
CA ALA A 289 11.20 33.74 -7.43
C ALA A 289 10.16 32.62 -7.38
N ASP A 290 10.38 31.62 -6.54
CA ASP A 290 9.52 30.45 -6.33
C ASP A 290 8.48 30.65 -5.21
N LEU A 291 8.46 31.83 -4.55
CA LEU A 291 7.49 32.11 -3.52
C LEU A 291 6.12 32.43 -4.15
N VAL A 292 5.17 31.51 -4.01
CA VAL A 292 3.82 31.67 -4.55
C VAL A 292 2.94 32.56 -3.65
N TRP A 293 3.05 32.39 -2.34
CA TRP A 293 2.36 33.21 -1.36
C TRP A 293 3.00 33.06 0.03
N LEU A 294 2.89 34.12 0.83
CA LEU A 294 3.30 34.16 2.23
C LEU A 294 2.15 34.73 3.06
N ARG A 295 1.82 34.05 4.16
CA ARG A 295 0.84 34.53 5.15
C ARG A 295 1.49 34.63 6.51
N SER A 296 1.25 35.75 7.19
CA SER A 296 1.55 35.87 8.60
C SER A 296 0.26 36.04 9.40
N VAL A 297 0.20 35.45 10.57
CA VAL A 297 -0.91 35.60 11.51
C VAL A 297 -0.39 36.31 12.75
N ASN A 298 -1.02 37.41 13.09
CA ASN A 298 -0.74 38.06 14.37
C ASN A 298 -1.35 37.23 15.50
N LEU A 299 -0.52 36.52 16.27
CA LEU A 299 -0.96 35.63 17.34
C LEU A 299 -1.76 36.32 18.45
N LYS A 300 -1.62 37.69 18.61
CA LYS A 300 -2.38 38.44 19.61
C LYS A 300 -3.76 38.86 19.12
N THR A 301 -3.92 39.13 17.85
CA THR A 301 -5.16 39.69 17.27
C THR A 301 -5.89 38.70 16.37
N GLY A 302 -5.26 37.59 15.98
CA GLY A 302 -5.79 36.61 15.01
C GLY A 302 -5.92 37.18 13.57
N GLN A 303 -5.42 38.36 13.31
CA GLN A 303 -5.51 38.98 11.99
C GLN A 303 -4.47 38.40 11.04
N LEU A 304 -4.92 38.08 9.83
CA LEU A 304 -4.09 37.68 8.70
C LEU A 304 -3.49 38.93 8.02
N LYS A 305 -2.21 38.90 7.73
CA LYS A 305 -1.49 39.89 6.98
C LYS A 305 -0.95 39.34 5.68
#